data_2117ddf36444ec53681a2bb29e1792a6
#
_entry.id   2117ddf36444ec53681a2bb29e1792a6
#
_cell.length_a   1.000
_cell.length_b   1.000
_cell.length_c   1.000
_cell.angle_alpha   90.00
_cell.angle_beta   90.00
_cell.angle_gamma   90.00
#
_symmetry.space_group_name_H-M   'P 1'
#
loop_
_entity.id
_entity.type
_entity.pdbx_description
1 polymer ?
#
loop_
_entity_poly.entity_id
_entity_poly.type
_entity_poly.pdbx_seq_one_letter_code
_entity_poly.pdbx_strand_id
1 'polypeptide(L)'
;MTILSTKQKQFLKGLAHHLSPVVMLGGNGLTEGVLAEIDNALNHHELIKVKIAGADRETKQLIIDAIVRETQSSNVQTIGHILVLYRPSEEGKIQLPHK
;
A
#
# COMPACT_ATOMS: atom_id res chain seq x y z
N MET A 1 -8.91 6.03 -8.97
CA MET A 1 -8.68 5.49 -7.61
C MET A 1 -9.79 4.53 -7.23
N THR A 2 -9.45 3.40 -6.64
CA THR A 2 -10.43 2.40 -6.22
C THR A 2 -10.96 2.74 -4.83
N ILE A 3 -12.29 2.82 -4.70
CA ILE A 3 -12.92 3.05 -3.41
C ILE A 3 -13.32 1.70 -2.83
N LEU A 4 -12.75 1.38 -1.67
CA LEU A 4 -12.99 0.10 -1.01
C LEU A 4 -14.04 0.24 0.08
N SER A 5 -14.97 -0.72 0.12
CA SER A 5 -15.92 -0.81 1.22
C SER A 5 -15.24 -1.38 2.45
N THR A 6 -15.88 -1.27 3.61
CA THR A 6 -15.37 -1.85 4.85
C THR A 6 -15.17 -3.36 4.70
N LYS A 7 -16.11 -4.04 4.07
CA LYS A 7 -16.03 -5.49 3.83
C LYS A 7 -14.82 -5.85 2.95
N GLN A 8 -14.60 -5.06 1.90
CA GLN A 8 -13.47 -5.29 0.99
C GLN A 8 -12.14 -5.03 1.70
N LYS A 9 -12.07 -3.99 2.53
CA LYS A 9 -10.86 -3.71 3.32
C LYS A 9 -10.56 -4.84 4.29
N GLN A 10 -11.57 -5.38 4.95
CA GLN A 10 -11.37 -6.50 5.88
C GLN A 10 -10.86 -7.75 5.15
N PHE A 11 -11.39 -8.01 3.96
CA PHE A 11 -10.92 -9.11 3.14
C PHE A 11 -9.44 -8.94 2.79
N LEU A 12 -9.06 -7.74 2.37
CA LEU A 12 -7.66 -7.43 2.01
C LEU A 12 -6.73 -7.49 3.21
N LYS A 13 -7.19 -7.04 4.38
CA LYS A 13 -6.41 -7.15 5.62
C LYS A 13 -6.09 -8.60 5.94
N GLY A 14 -7.06 -9.49 5.74
CA GLY A 14 -6.87 -10.92 5.96
C GLY A 14 -5.81 -11.50 5.04
N LEU A 15 -5.86 -11.15 3.75
CA LEU A 15 -4.84 -11.58 2.79
C LEU A 15 -3.47 -11.02 3.15
N ALA A 16 -3.41 -9.76 3.55
CA ALA A 16 -2.15 -9.08 3.85
C ALA A 16 -1.46 -9.65 5.10
N HIS A 17 -2.22 -10.29 5.97
CA HIS A 17 -1.68 -10.83 7.23
C HIS A 17 -0.48 -11.76 7.00
N HIS A 18 -0.45 -12.45 5.87
CA HIS A 18 0.61 -13.40 5.53
C HIS A 18 1.73 -12.78 4.70
N LEU A 19 1.62 -11.51 4.35
CA LEU A 19 2.62 -10.86 3.50
C LEU A 19 3.72 -10.21 4.32
N SER A 20 4.92 -10.14 3.72
CA SER A 20 6.03 -9.37 4.26
C SER A 20 6.19 -8.08 3.46
N PRO A 21 6.75 -7.01 4.05
CA PRO A 21 7.00 -5.79 3.30
C PRO A 21 7.92 -6.05 2.10
N VAL A 22 7.53 -5.53 0.93
CA VAL A 22 8.31 -5.68 -0.30
C VAL A 22 9.07 -4.40 -0.67
N VAL A 23 8.69 -3.28 -0.05
CA VAL A 23 9.38 -2.00 -0.23
C VAL A 23 9.61 -1.40 1.14
N MET A 24 10.76 -0.76 1.32
CA MET A 24 11.11 -0.12 2.58
C MET A 24 11.61 1.30 2.31
N LEU A 25 11.03 2.27 3.00
CA LEU A 25 11.53 3.63 2.99
C LEU A 25 12.52 3.81 4.13
N GLY A 26 13.70 4.31 3.79
CA GLY A 26 14.75 4.57 4.77
C GLY A 26 14.88 6.07 5.08
N GLY A 27 16.07 6.48 5.51
CA GLY A 27 16.34 7.84 5.94
C GLY A 27 16.14 8.93 4.89
N ASN A 28 16.15 8.57 3.61
CA ASN A 28 15.93 9.54 2.53
C ASN A 28 14.45 9.79 2.25
N GLY A 29 13.57 9.08 2.94
CA GLY A 29 12.14 9.23 2.78
C GLY A 29 11.63 8.75 1.44
N LEU A 30 10.60 9.43 0.93
CA LEU A 30 9.97 9.06 -0.33
C LEU A 30 10.73 9.70 -1.50
N THR A 31 11.30 8.85 -2.38
CA THR A 31 12.02 9.28 -3.56
C THR A 31 11.32 8.77 -4.80
N GLU A 32 11.70 9.29 -5.98
CA GLU A 32 11.16 8.80 -7.24
C GLU A 32 11.46 7.31 -7.43
N GLY A 33 12.65 6.87 -7.02
CA GLY A 33 13.02 5.46 -7.10
C GLY A 33 12.13 4.57 -6.25
N VAL A 34 11.83 5.02 -5.04
CA VAL A 34 10.94 4.28 -4.14
C VAL A 34 9.53 4.24 -4.70
N LEU A 35 9.03 5.36 -5.25
CA LEU A 35 7.72 5.39 -5.90
C LEU A 35 7.65 4.40 -7.05
N ALA A 36 8.71 4.33 -7.85
CA ALA A 36 8.77 3.36 -8.95
C ALA A 36 8.76 1.92 -8.45
N GLU A 37 9.45 1.64 -7.34
CA GLU A 37 9.42 0.32 -6.73
C GLU A 37 8.01 -0.05 -6.25
N ILE A 38 7.32 0.89 -5.62
CA ILE A 38 5.96 0.67 -5.14
C ILE A 38 5.03 0.40 -6.30
N ASP A 39 5.12 1.23 -7.34
CA ASP A 39 4.29 1.10 -8.53
C ASP A 39 4.49 -0.27 -9.19
N ASN A 40 5.73 -0.66 -9.35
CA ASN A 40 6.08 -1.95 -9.94
C ASN A 40 5.58 -3.13 -9.09
N ALA A 41 5.72 -3.03 -7.77
CA ALA A 41 5.22 -4.07 -6.85
C ALA A 41 3.70 -4.18 -6.93
N LEU A 42 2.99 -3.06 -7.02
CA LEU A 42 1.53 -3.06 -7.16
C LEU A 42 1.10 -3.71 -8.48
N ASN A 43 1.84 -3.47 -9.56
CA ASN A 43 1.56 -4.10 -10.84
C ASN A 43 1.69 -5.63 -10.78
N HIS A 44 2.64 -6.12 -9.99
CA HIS A 44 2.89 -7.56 -9.89
C HIS A 44 2.00 -8.27 -8.86
N HIS A 45 1.72 -7.61 -7.74
CA HIS A 45 1.09 -8.26 -6.59
C HIS A 45 -0.29 -7.75 -6.23
N GLU A 46 -0.67 -6.56 -6.69
CA GLU A 46 -1.93 -5.87 -6.37
C GLU A 46 -2.05 -5.47 -4.90
N LEU A 47 -1.66 -6.34 -3.98
CA LEU A 47 -1.69 -6.09 -2.53
C LEU A 47 -0.26 -6.21 -2.00
N ILE A 48 0.23 -5.15 -1.38
CA ILE A 48 1.60 -5.12 -0.87
C ILE A 48 1.66 -4.47 0.50
N LYS A 49 2.76 -4.71 1.21
CA LYS A 49 3.12 -4.00 2.43
C LYS A 49 4.35 -3.14 2.15
N VAL A 50 4.33 -1.92 2.67
CA VAL A 50 5.45 -0.98 2.58
C VAL A 50 5.85 -0.61 4.00
N LYS A 51 7.13 -0.73 4.33
CA LYS A 51 7.62 -0.33 5.64
C LYS A 51 8.14 1.11 5.58
N ILE A 52 7.64 1.95 6.48
CA ILE A 52 8.04 3.36 6.56
C ILE A 52 8.76 3.54 7.90
N ALA A 53 10.09 3.58 7.85
CA ALA A 53 10.91 3.69 9.05
C ALA A 53 11.37 5.13 9.29
N GLY A 54 11.62 5.47 10.54
CA GLY A 54 12.32 6.70 10.89
C GLY A 54 11.53 7.99 10.76
N ALA A 55 10.23 7.93 10.53
CA ALA A 55 9.41 9.13 10.41
C ALA A 55 8.50 9.29 11.63
N ASP A 56 8.28 10.54 12.03
CA ASP A 56 7.30 10.82 13.07
C ASP A 56 5.88 10.63 12.48
N ARG A 57 4.88 10.77 13.34
CA ARG A 57 3.49 10.50 12.96
C ARG A 57 3.00 11.41 11.83
N GLU A 58 3.31 12.69 11.92
CA GLU A 58 2.90 13.68 10.93
C GLU A 58 3.58 13.44 9.59
N THR A 59 4.89 13.26 9.61
CA THR A 59 5.68 13.01 8.41
C THR A 59 5.23 11.70 7.75
N LYS A 60 4.98 10.67 8.55
CA LYS A 60 4.51 9.39 8.05
C LYS A 60 3.18 9.55 7.32
N GLN A 61 2.25 10.32 7.88
CA GLN A 61 0.96 10.53 7.22
C GLN A 61 1.10 11.27 5.90
N LEU A 62 1.99 12.26 5.83
CA LEU A 62 2.26 12.98 4.58
C LEU A 62 2.85 12.04 3.52
N ILE A 63 3.75 11.15 3.93
CA ILE A 63 4.34 10.15 3.04
C ILE A 63 3.27 9.21 2.51
N ILE A 64 2.40 8.70 3.39
CA ILE A 64 1.31 7.81 3.00
C ILE A 64 0.39 8.49 1.99
N ASP A 65 -0.01 9.72 2.27
CA ASP A 65 -0.91 10.47 1.38
C ASP A 65 -0.26 10.67 0.01
N ALA A 66 1.04 10.95 -0.02
CA ALA A 66 1.77 11.12 -1.28
C ALA A 66 1.84 9.80 -2.07
N ILE A 67 2.12 8.69 -1.39
CA ILE A 67 2.17 7.37 -2.03
C ILE A 67 0.82 7.03 -2.66
N VAL A 68 -0.26 7.18 -1.90
CA VAL A 68 -1.61 6.87 -2.38
C VAL A 68 -1.96 7.73 -3.59
N ARG A 69 -1.66 9.02 -3.53
CA ARG A 69 -1.95 9.93 -4.62
C ARG A 69 -1.14 9.60 -5.87
N GLU A 70 0.17 9.40 -5.71
CA GLU A 70 1.06 9.22 -6.86
C GLU A 70 0.93 7.84 -7.51
N THR A 71 0.58 6.81 -6.75
CA THR A 71 0.40 5.47 -7.31
C THR A 71 -1.06 5.14 -7.58
N GLN A 72 -1.98 6.01 -7.19
CA GLN A 72 -3.42 5.79 -7.31
C GLN A 72 -3.85 4.47 -6.67
N SER A 73 -3.24 4.16 -5.55
CA SER A 73 -3.56 2.96 -4.76
C SER A 73 -4.49 3.35 -3.61
N SER A 74 -4.96 2.34 -2.89
CA SER A 74 -5.81 2.53 -1.73
C SER A 74 -5.06 2.12 -0.48
N ASN A 75 -5.14 2.94 0.57
CA ASN A 75 -4.62 2.59 1.88
C ASN A 75 -5.61 1.65 2.55
N VAL A 76 -5.25 0.37 2.62
CA VAL A 76 -6.10 -0.65 3.26
C VAL A 76 -6.00 -0.55 4.77
N GLN A 77 -4.77 -0.36 5.27
CA GLN A 77 -4.52 -0.33 6.70
C GLN A 77 -3.12 0.23 6.95
N THR A 78 -2.96 0.92 8.08
CA THR A 78 -1.64 1.34 8.56
C THR A 78 -1.49 0.79 9.97
N ILE A 79 -0.48 -0.04 10.19
CA ILE A 79 -0.18 -0.62 11.51
C ILE A 79 1.26 -0.28 11.87
N GLY A 80 1.46 0.59 12.86
CA GLY A 80 2.79 1.03 13.24
C GLY A 80 3.53 1.62 12.04
N HIS A 81 4.62 1.00 11.63
CA HIS A 81 5.42 1.45 10.50
C HIS A 81 5.06 0.74 9.19
N ILE A 82 4.01 -0.07 9.19
CA ILE A 82 3.62 -0.86 8.01
C ILE A 82 2.39 -0.27 7.35
N LEU A 83 2.50 0.02 6.07
CA LEU A 83 1.40 0.49 5.24
C LEU A 83 0.97 -0.64 4.31
N VAL A 84 -0.33 -0.95 4.31
CA VAL A 84 -0.90 -1.96 3.41
C VAL A 84 -1.60 -1.24 2.26
N LEU A 85 -1.14 -1.48 1.05
CA LEU A 85 -1.66 -0.85 -0.16
C LEU A 85 -2.29 -1.87 -1.10
N TYR A 86 -3.36 -1.45 -1.76
CA TYR A 86 -4.02 -2.26 -2.78
C TYR A 86 -4.28 -1.42 -4.03
N ARG A 87 -4.01 -2.00 -5.19
CA ARG A 87 -4.39 -1.44 -6.49
C ARG A 87 -4.67 -2.60 -7.43
N PRO A 88 -5.89 -2.67 -8.03
CA PRO A 88 -6.17 -3.75 -8.97
C PRO A 88 -5.30 -3.62 -10.21
N SER A 89 -4.90 -4.77 -10.78
CA SER A 89 -4.18 -4.81 -12.05
C SER A 89 -5.13 -5.30 -13.13
N GLU A 90 -4.67 -5.21 -14.39
CA GLU A 90 -5.45 -5.72 -15.52
C GLU A 90 -5.73 -7.21 -15.39
N GLU A 91 -4.83 -7.96 -14.76
CA GLU A 91 -5.00 -9.40 -14.60
C GLU A 91 -6.05 -9.78 -13.57
N GLY A 92 -6.41 -8.88 -12.66
CA GLY A 92 -7.42 -9.14 -11.65
C GLY A 92 -7.10 -10.33 -10.76
N LYS A 93 -5.88 -10.39 -10.25
CA LYS A 93 -5.40 -11.52 -9.44
C LYS A 93 -6.18 -11.73 -8.16
N ILE A 94 -6.61 -10.63 -7.55
CA ILE A 94 -7.36 -10.68 -6.30
C ILE A 94 -8.83 -10.42 -6.61
N GLN A 95 -9.68 -11.37 -6.23
CA GLN A 95 -11.11 -11.25 -6.45
C GLN A 95 -11.76 -10.71 -5.19
N LEU A 96 -12.15 -9.42 -5.24
CA LEU A 96 -12.77 -8.77 -4.10
C LEU A 96 -14.20 -9.24 -3.91
N PRO A 97 -14.68 -9.35 -2.65
CA PRO A 97 -16.10 -9.62 -2.42
C PRO A 97 -16.94 -8.42 -2.87
N HIS A 98 -18.22 -8.67 -3.11
CA HIS A 98 -19.15 -7.58 -3.38
C HIS A 98 -19.26 -6.67 -2.16
N LYS A 99 -19.56 -5.41 -2.40
CA LYS A 99 -19.66 -4.39 -1.35
C LYS A 99 -20.57 -4.75 -0.19
#